data_246066a5f73ff11301fda9eb1df520ce
#
_entry.id   246066a5f73ff11301fda9eb1df520ce
#
_cell.length_a   1.000
_cell.length_b   1.000
_cell.length_c   1.000
_cell.angle_alpha   90.00
_cell.angle_beta   90.00
_cell.angle_gamma   90.00
#
_symmetry.space_group_name_H-M   'P 1'
#
loop_
_entity.id
_entity.type
_entity.pdbx_description
1 polymer ?
#
loop_
_entity_poly.entity_id
_entity_poly.type
_entity_poly.pdbx_seq_one_letter_code
_entity_poly.pdbx_strand_id
1 'polypeptide(L)'
;MQPSLQSAQMQSAELTTLIRPRELILELSHNCNLSCIMCGFVKERNQPGYFMTEDTLNHALAAFSHPPEIVRLNGRGESTIHPKFPAFLKAIRARWPTAALHLFTNLNIRDGERVELLKTFGVQLFVSLDSSDPEELAKIRRGARWEYIERNLKLLADHQPRPYFVFTLQAGNIHRIADMARLARTFNVGLIYNVVRSDVPDHRVLNRVISEWAAIRSDFVEAKTLLDSAGLPCLIPDQIQGVALDLHTSAKSNGSRSSCPALRRETCIQYDGFVTPCNMFHPHKMGHIRHGNISQILNSEPAEKFRQTHKQDAYCRNCAWLGGDA
;
A
#
# COMPACT_ATOMS: atom_id res chain seq x y z
N MET A 1 14.44 -7.36 -50.79
CA MET A 1 13.91 -8.49 -49.99
C MET A 1 12.97 -7.91 -48.94
N GLN A 2 11.68 -8.17 -49.10
CA GLN A 2 10.71 -7.79 -48.07
C GLN A 2 10.82 -8.77 -46.90
N PRO A 3 10.81 -8.32 -45.62
CA PRO A 3 10.78 -9.26 -44.50
C PRO A 3 9.51 -10.11 -44.55
N SER A 4 9.63 -11.40 -44.26
CA SER A 4 8.52 -12.32 -44.27
C SER A 4 7.43 -11.92 -43.27
N LEU A 5 6.16 -12.17 -43.59
CA LEU A 5 5.01 -11.92 -42.70
C LEU A 5 5.19 -12.55 -41.30
N GLN A 6 5.94 -13.63 -41.19
CA GLN A 6 6.30 -14.28 -39.92
C GLN A 6 7.25 -13.43 -39.07
N SER A 7 8.24 -12.75 -39.65
CA SER A 7 9.15 -11.86 -38.90
C SER A 7 8.43 -10.61 -38.42
N ALA A 8 7.47 -10.07 -39.16
CA ALA A 8 6.64 -8.93 -38.73
C ALA A 8 5.63 -9.33 -37.62
N GLN A 9 5.08 -10.54 -37.69
CA GLN A 9 4.21 -11.10 -36.66
C GLN A 9 4.96 -11.42 -35.35
N MET A 10 6.19 -11.96 -35.46
CA MET A 10 7.06 -12.14 -34.27
C MET A 10 7.45 -10.81 -33.64
N GLN A 11 7.81 -9.78 -34.42
CA GLN A 11 8.10 -8.45 -33.89
C GLN A 11 6.87 -7.78 -33.29
N SER A 12 5.66 -7.98 -33.84
CA SER A 12 4.42 -7.46 -33.24
C SER A 12 4.02 -8.19 -31.96
N ALA A 13 4.28 -9.50 -31.85
CA ALA A 13 4.06 -10.28 -30.63
C ALA A 13 5.06 -9.93 -29.53
N GLU A 14 6.33 -9.64 -29.84
CA GLU A 14 7.32 -9.15 -28.88
C GLU A 14 6.99 -7.74 -28.36
N LEU A 15 6.47 -6.85 -29.20
CA LEU A 15 6.04 -5.51 -28.80
C LEU A 15 4.84 -5.50 -27.83
N THR A 16 4.01 -6.57 -27.82
CA THR A 16 2.84 -6.69 -26.93
C THR A 16 3.18 -7.22 -25.53
N THR A 17 4.42 -7.67 -25.29
CA THR A 17 4.83 -8.27 -24.00
C THR A 17 5.65 -7.37 -23.09
N LEU A 18 6.13 -6.22 -23.57
CA LEU A 18 6.94 -5.32 -22.75
C LEU A 18 6.17 -4.77 -21.57
N ILE A 19 6.67 -5.04 -20.37
CA ILE A 19 6.11 -4.51 -19.12
C ILE A 19 6.48 -3.05 -18.97
N ARG A 20 5.46 -2.20 -18.86
CA ARG A 20 5.56 -0.79 -18.52
C ARG A 20 4.75 -0.55 -17.24
N PRO A 21 5.40 -0.42 -16.08
CA PRO A 21 4.67 -0.24 -14.83
C PRO A 21 3.95 1.11 -14.85
N ARG A 22 2.69 1.10 -14.45
CA ARG A 22 1.87 2.31 -14.26
C ARG A 22 2.04 2.89 -12.85
N GLU A 23 2.40 2.04 -11.90
CA GLU A 23 2.54 2.38 -10.49
C GLU A 23 3.98 2.11 -10.02
N LEU A 24 4.57 3.12 -9.42
CA LEU A 24 5.86 3.04 -8.76
C LEU A 24 5.68 3.10 -7.26
N ILE A 25 6.21 2.11 -6.54
CA ILE A 25 6.36 2.16 -5.09
C ILE A 25 7.81 2.53 -4.80
N LEU A 26 8.01 3.66 -4.09
CA LEU A 26 9.31 4.11 -3.61
C LEU A 26 9.38 3.92 -2.09
N GLU A 27 10.21 2.98 -1.65
CA GLU A 27 10.49 2.80 -0.23
C GLU A 27 11.52 3.84 0.22
N LEU A 28 11.06 5.05 0.62
CA LEU A 28 11.97 6.10 1.10
C LEU A 28 12.63 5.73 2.42
N SER A 29 11.93 4.94 3.25
CA SER A 29 12.39 4.52 4.56
C SER A 29 11.99 3.08 4.86
N HIS A 30 12.95 2.27 5.27
CA HIS A 30 12.70 0.96 5.89
C HIS A 30 12.51 1.10 7.41
N ASN A 31 12.93 2.23 7.99
CA ASN A 31 12.75 2.57 9.40
C ASN A 31 11.33 3.10 9.68
N CYS A 32 10.84 2.90 10.89
CA CYS A 32 9.53 3.36 11.32
C CYS A 32 9.60 3.85 12.77
N ASN A 33 8.83 4.86 13.11
CA ASN A 33 8.69 5.37 14.46
C ASN A 33 7.66 4.61 15.33
N LEU A 34 7.03 3.55 14.78
CA LEU A 34 6.10 2.68 15.50
C LEU A 34 6.58 1.23 15.51
N SER A 35 6.08 0.44 16.46
CA SER A 35 6.31 -1.01 16.59
C SER A 35 4.98 -1.76 16.72
N CYS A 36 4.13 -1.64 15.66
CA CYS A 36 2.80 -2.24 15.63
C CYS A 36 2.84 -3.76 15.83
N ILE A 37 1.92 -4.29 16.65
CA ILE A 37 1.92 -5.71 17.03
C ILE A 37 1.75 -6.68 15.86
N MET A 38 1.01 -6.25 14.81
CA MET A 38 0.75 -7.07 13.62
C MET A 38 1.77 -6.86 12.49
N CYS A 39 2.80 -6.04 12.69
CA CYS A 39 3.75 -5.75 11.63
C CYS A 39 4.87 -6.78 11.57
N GLY A 40 4.95 -7.52 10.46
CA GLY A 40 5.99 -8.53 10.23
C GLY A 40 7.42 -7.97 10.14
N PHE A 41 7.58 -6.65 9.96
CA PHE A 41 8.89 -6.03 9.72
C PHE A 41 9.52 -5.38 10.98
N VAL A 42 8.89 -5.48 12.15
CA VAL A 42 9.39 -4.82 13.38
C VAL A 42 10.81 -5.23 13.73
N LYS A 43 11.17 -6.51 13.54
CA LYS A 43 12.48 -7.05 13.89
C LYS A 43 13.59 -6.66 12.91
N GLU A 44 13.24 -6.27 11.70
CA GLU A 44 14.17 -6.06 10.59
C GLU A 44 14.54 -4.58 10.38
N ARG A 45 13.90 -3.66 11.07
CA ARG A 45 14.02 -2.22 10.83
C ARG A 45 14.73 -1.48 11.97
N ASN A 46 14.85 -0.16 11.81
CA ASN A 46 15.52 0.76 12.73
C ASN A 46 17.03 0.52 12.82
N GLN A 47 17.63 0.23 11.65
CA GLN A 47 19.06 0.13 11.49
C GLN A 47 19.64 1.39 10.84
N PRO A 48 20.89 1.76 11.18
CA PRO A 48 21.59 2.80 10.41
C PRO A 48 21.61 2.48 8.92
N GLY A 49 21.37 3.49 8.08
CA GLY A 49 21.40 3.32 6.62
C GLY A 49 20.12 2.80 5.99
N TYR A 50 19.06 2.51 6.76
CA TYR A 50 17.77 2.05 6.23
C TYR A 50 16.88 3.21 5.75
N PHE A 51 17.53 4.23 5.18
CA PHE A 51 16.89 5.33 4.46
C PHE A 51 17.43 5.38 3.04
N MET A 52 16.55 5.69 2.09
CA MET A 52 16.96 5.90 0.70
C MET A 52 17.94 7.09 0.63
N THR A 53 19.07 6.91 -0.05
CA THR A 53 20.02 8.00 -0.27
C THR A 53 19.56 8.92 -1.40
N GLU A 54 20.08 10.16 -1.46
CA GLU A 54 19.81 11.06 -2.58
C GLU A 54 20.29 10.46 -3.91
N ASP A 55 21.43 9.79 -3.90
CA ASP A 55 21.97 9.12 -5.07
C ASP A 55 20.99 8.01 -5.54
N THR A 56 20.47 7.20 -4.62
CA THR A 56 19.48 6.17 -4.94
C THR A 56 18.19 6.78 -5.49
N LEU A 57 17.70 7.89 -4.89
CA LEU A 57 16.54 8.59 -5.41
C LEU A 57 16.78 9.11 -6.83
N ASN A 58 17.93 9.77 -7.08
CA ASN A 58 18.26 10.31 -8.40
C ASN A 58 18.30 9.20 -9.46
N HIS A 59 18.89 8.05 -9.15
CA HIS A 59 18.86 6.88 -10.03
C HIS A 59 17.43 6.38 -10.27
N ALA A 60 16.60 6.30 -9.22
CA ALA A 60 15.20 5.90 -9.34
C ALA A 60 14.40 6.85 -10.25
N LEU A 61 14.58 8.17 -10.08
CA LEU A 61 13.91 9.17 -10.91
C LEU A 61 14.38 9.13 -12.37
N ALA A 62 15.67 8.86 -12.60
CA ALA A 62 16.26 8.74 -13.94
C ALA A 62 15.90 7.42 -14.65
N ALA A 63 15.62 6.36 -13.90
CA ALA A 63 15.31 5.03 -14.45
C ALA A 63 14.01 4.97 -15.27
N PHE A 64 13.13 5.96 -15.13
CA PHE A 64 11.86 6.04 -15.84
C PHE A 64 11.95 6.99 -17.04
N SER A 65 11.78 6.46 -18.24
CA SER A 65 11.68 7.28 -19.49
C SER A 65 10.33 8.02 -19.60
N HIS A 66 9.28 7.49 -18.96
CA HIS A 66 7.94 8.07 -18.91
C HIS A 66 7.48 8.17 -17.46
N PRO A 67 6.70 9.21 -17.08
CA PRO A 67 6.20 9.32 -15.73
C PRO A 67 5.27 8.15 -15.40
N PRO A 68 5.37 7.57 -14.19
CA PRO A 68 4.34 6.66 -13.69
C PRO A 68 3.03 7.43 -13.49
N GLU A 69 1.90 6.74 -13.59
CA GLU A 69 0.60 7.35 -13.29
C GLU A 69 0.45 7.61 -11.79
N ILE A 70 0.92 6.66 -10.98
CA ILE A 70 0.87 6.73 -9.51
C ILE A 70 2.27 6.49 -8.95
N VAL A 71 2.67 7.34 -8.00
CA VAL A 71 3.86 7.13 -7.17
C VAL A 71 3.41 6.94 -5.72
N ARG A 72 3.62 5.74 -5.19
CA ARG A 72 3.35 5.43 -3.79
C ARG A 72 4.62 5.62 -2.98
N LEU A 73 4.57 6.55 -2.04
CA LEU A 73 5.69 6.89 -1.15
C LEU A 73 5.63 6.05 0.13
N ASN A 74 5.62 4.74 -0.02
CA ASN A 74 5.53 3.82 1.11
C ASN A 74 6.46 2.63 0.94
N GLY A 75 6.79 2.03 2.06
CA GLY A 75 7.63 0.86 2.15
C GLY A 75 7.25 0.03 3.38
N ARG A 76 8.21 -0.73 3.87
CA ARG A 76 8.10 -1.48 5.12
C ARG A 76 8.15 -0.58 6.36
N GLY A 77 8.63 0.65 6.22
CA GLY A 77 8.73 1.65 7.27
C GLY A 77 7.74 2.80 7.13
N GLU A 78 8.09 3.93 7.73
CA GLU A 78 7.33 5.19 7.65
C GLU A 78 8.13 6.23 6.87
N SER A 79 7.66 6.60 5.69
CA SER A 79 8.38 7.52 4.80
C SER A 79 8.53 8.92 5.38
N THR A 80 7.57 9.38 6.17
CA THR A 80 7.59 10.73 6.75
C THR A 80 8.69 10.95 7.78
N ILE A 81 9.29 9.87 8.34
CA ILE A 81 10.44 10.03 9.25
C ILE A 81 11.76 10.19 8.53
N HIS A 82 11.80 10.01 7.21
CA HIS A 82 13.04 10.19 6.45
C HIS A 82 13.60 11.60 6.68
N PRO A 83 14.88 11.76 7.05
CA PRO A 83 15.45 13.09 7.35
C PRO A 83 15.27 14.10 6.23
N LYS A 84 15.42 13.65 4.98
CA LYS A 84 15.28 14.48 3.78
C LYS A 84 13.91 14.35 3.09
N PHE A 85 12.86 13.89 3.80
CA PHE A 85 11.52 13.71 3.23
C PHE A 85 11.02 14.95 2.47
N PRO A 86 11.10 16.18 3.00
CA PRO A 86 10.67 17.37 2.28
C PRO A 86 11.40 17.58 0.94
N ALA A 87 12.72 17.39 0.91
CA ALA A 87 13.51 17.51 -0.31
C ALA A 87 13.17 16.43 -1.34
N PHE A 88 12.97 15.19 -0.88
CA PHE A 88 12.61 14.06 -1.73
C PHE A 88 11.23 14.24 -2.35
N LEU A 89 10.25 14.67 -1.57
CA LEU A 89 8.89 14.93 -2.07
C LEU A 89 8.90 16.03 -3.14
N LYS A 90 9.68 17.10 -2.93
CA LYS A 90 9.88 18.17 -3.92
C LYS A 90 10.52 17.64 -5.20
N ALA A 91 11.58 16.85 -5.10
CA ALA A 91 12.27 16.26 -6.24
C ALA A 91 11.37 15.33 -7.06
N ILE A 92 10.59 14.47 -6.39
CA ILE A 92 9.63 13.56 -7.02
C ILE A 92 8.55 14.36 -7.76
N ARG A 93 7.95 15.36 -7.14
CA ARG A 93 6.94 16.20 -7.77
C ARG A 93 7.49 17.01 -8.95
N ALA A 94 8.71 17.54 -8.82
CA ALA A 94 9.38 18.25 -9.92
C ALA A 94 9.63 17.32 -11.12
N ARG A 95 10.04 16.09 -10.88
CA ARG A 95 10.30 15.09 -11.93
C ARG A 95 9.03 14.61 -12.63
N TRP A 96 7.94 14.45 -11.87
CA TRP A 96 6.66 13.94 -12.37
C TRP A 96 5.50 14.84 -11.91
N PRO A 97 5.29 16.00 -12.55
CA PRO A 97 4.30 16.99 -12.12
C PRO A 97 2.86 16.47 -12.11
N THR A 98 2.53 15.55 -13.01
CA THR A 98 1.17 15.03 -13.23
C THR A 98 0.90 13.69 -12.53
N ALA A 99 1.93 13.04 -11.97
CA ALA A 99 1.74 11.77 -11.28
C ALA A 99 0.90 11.94 -10.01
N ALA A 100 -0.03 11.03 -9.77
CA ALA A 100 -0.73 10.96 -8.50
C ALA A 100 0.24 10.48 -7.42
N LEU A 101 0.42 11.28 -6.36
CA LEU A 101 1.26 10.90 -5.22
C LEU A 101 0.38 10.29 -4.15
N HIS A 102 0.69 9.06 -3.73
CA HIS A 102 0.00 8.34 -2.67
C HIS A 102 0.95 8.09 -1.51
N LEU A 103 0.46 8.20 -0.28
CA LEU A 103 1.24 7.91 0.92
C LEU A 103 0.39 7.13 1.92
N PHE A 104 0.83 5.93 2.27
CA PHE A 104 0.37 5.22 3.46
C PHE A 104 1.23 5.66 4.64
N THR A 105 0.62 6.21 5.67
CA THR A 105 1.32 6.78 6.83
C THR A 105 0.60 6.45 8.12
N ASN A 106 1.34 6.34 9.22
CA ASN A 106 0.78 6.26 10.55
C ASN A 106 0.37 7.64 11.11
N LEU A 107 0.66 8.71 10.38
CA LEU A 107 0.40 10.11 10.71
C LEU A 107 0.95 10.55 12.09
N ASN A 108 1.81 9.76 12.73
CA ASN A 108 2.47 10.08 14.00
C ASN A 108 3.65 11.05 13.77
N ILE A 109 3.36 12.17 13.11
CA ILE A 109 4.33 13.18 12.64
C ILE A 109 4.39 14.29 13.67
N ARG A 110 5.60 14.56 14.19
CA ARG A 110 5.82 15.67 15.16
C ARG A 110 5.88 17.03 14.48
N ASP A 111 6.48 17.06 13.30
CA ASP A 111 6.74 18.26 12.52
C ASP A 111 5.53 18.58 11.62
N GLY A 112 4.82 19.65 11.95
CA GLY A 112 3.65 20.11 11.19
C GLY A 112 3.99 20.59 9.77
N GLU A 113 5.21 21.05 9.52
CA GLU A 113 5.63 21.50 8.18
C GLU A 113 5.58 20.33 7.16
N ARG A 114 5.87 19.11 7.61
CA ARG A 114 5.75 17.92 6.76
C ARG A 114 4.30 17.66 6.36
N VAL A 115 3.35 17.91 7.25
CA VAL A 115 1.91 17.77 6.97
C VAL A 115 1.45 18.84 5.97
N GLU A 116 1.85 20.08 6.16
CA GLU A 116 1.56 21.17 5.22
C GLU A 116 2.15 20.92 3.82
N LEU A 117 3.32 20.29 3.76
CA LEU A 117 3.93 19.92 2.49
C LEU A 117 3.12 18.83 1.76
N LEU A 118 2.57 17.86 2.50
CA LEU A 118 1.66 16.86 1.93
C LEU A 118 0.39 17.52 1.35
N LYS A 119 -0.15 18.54 2.00
CA LYS A 119 -1.26 19.36 1.49
C LYS A 119 -0.86 20.09 0.21
N THR A 120 0.25 20.81 0.25
CA THR A 120 0.76 21.63 -0.87
C THR A 120 0.93 20.79 -2.16
N PHE A 121 1.38 19.57 -2.03
CA PHE A 121 1.58 18.68 -3.17
C PHE A 121 0.37 17.79 -3.51
N GLY A 122 -0.75 17.95 -2.83
CA GLY A 122 -1.96 17.18 -3.10
C GLY A 122 -1.74 15.66 -2.99
N VAL A 123 -1.03 15.22 -1.94
CA VAL A 123 -0.72 13.79 -1.75
C VAL A 123 -1.97 13.06 -1.25
N GLN A 124 -2.44 12.04 -1.96
CA GLN A 124 -3.50 11.17 -1.47
C GLN A 124 -3.01 10.41 -0.23
N LEU A 125 -3.64 10.67 0.90
CA LEU A 125 -3.25 10.09 2.18
C LEU A 125 -4.10 8.89 2.55
N PHE A 126 -3.43 7.81 2.96
CA PHE A 126 -4.01 6.61 3.55
C PHE A 126 -3.48 6.49 4.98
N VAL A 127 -4.26 6.97 5.93
CA VAL A 127 -3.87 7.07 7.35
C VAL A 127 -4.17 5.75 8.04
N SER A 128 -3.12 5.04 8.42
CA SER A 128 -3.22 3.76 9.12
C SER A 128 -3.68 3.94 10.56
N LEU A 129 -4.91 3.57 10.88
CA LEU A 129 -5.53 3.77 12.19
C LEU A 129 -6.38 2.55 12.58
N ASP A 130 -6.00 1.83 13.64
CA ASP A 130 -6.57 0.52 14.00
C ASP A 130 -7.43 0.53 15.27
N SER A 131 -7.75 1.70 15.79
CA SER A 131 -8.77 1.91 16.82
C SER A 131 -9.20 3.38 16.85
N SER A 132 -10.45 3.61 17.22
CA SER A 132 -10.99 4.94 17.58
C SER A 132 -10.69 5.32 19.04
N ASP A 133 -10.25 4.36 19.85
CA ASP A 133 -9.82 4.58 21.23
C ASP A 133 -8.31 4.79 21.30
N PRO A 134 -7.83 5.92 21.88
CA PRO A 134 -6.40 6.25 21.92
C PRO A 134 -5.54 5.24 22.67
N GLU A 135 -6.05 4.67 23.78
CA GLU A 135 -5.29 3.70 24.58
C GLU A 135 -5.17 2.36 23.85
N GLU A 136 -6.26 1.91 23.21
CA GLU A 136 -6.25 0.71 22.40
C GLU A 136 -5.37 0.89 21.17
N LEU A 137 -5.44 2.05 20.50
CA LEU A 137 -4.56 2.40 19.40
C LEU A 137 -3.10 2.29 19.81
N ALA A 138 -2.71 2.85 20.97
CA ALA A 138 -1.34 2.79 21.46
C ALA A 138 -0.88 1.35 21.80
N LYS A 139 -1.79 0.47 22.19
CA LYS A 139 -1.49 -0.97 22.42
C LYS A 139 -1.27 -1.72 21.08
N ILE A 140 -2.07 -1.42 20.06
CA ILE A 140 -2.00 -2.03 18.73
C ILE A 140 -0.82 -1.45 17.94
N ARG A 141 -0.75 -0.12 17.85
CA ARG A 141 0.30 0.62 17.15
C ARG A 141 1.28 1.23 18.14
N ARG A 142 2.09 0.35 18.77
CA ARG A 142 3.04 0.76 19.83
C ARG A 142 3.91 1.93 19.41
N GLY A 143 3.87 3.00 20.20
CA GLY A 143 4.55 4.27 19.91
C GLY A 143 3.65 5.32 19.24
N ALA A 144 2.42 4.98 18.86
CA ALA A 144 1.44 5.95 18.38
C ALA A 144 1.04 6.91 19.51
N ARG A 145 0.94 8.19 19.17
CA ARG A 145 0.53 9.28 20.05
C ARG A 145 -0.67 9.97 19.43
N TRP A 146 -1.82 9.79 20.05
CA TRP A 146 -3.08 10.33 19.55
C TRP A 146 -3.03 11.84 19.37
N GLU A 147 -2.39 12.55 20.27
CA GLU A 147 -2.24 14.02 20.21
C GLU A 147 -1.55 14.51 18.92
N TYR A 148 -0.59 13.75 18.38
CA TYR A 148 0.03 14.10 17.11
C TYR A 148 -0.88 13.75 15.93
N ILE A 149 -1.50 12.56 15.97
CA ILE A 149 -2.40 12.09 14.92
C ILE A 149 -3.59 13.02 14.79
N GLU A 150 -4.26 13.34 15.90
CA GLU A 150 -5.44 14.23 15.94
C GLU A 150 -5.09 15.65 15.46
N ARG A 151 -3.99 16.21 15.94
CA ARG A 151 -3.51 17.53 15.48
C ARG A 151 -3.31 17.52 13.96
N ASN A 152 -2.65 16.49 13.43
CA ASN A 152 -2.34 16.37 12.01
C ASN A 152 -3.60 16.14 11.19
N LEU A 153 -4.59 15.39 11.68
CA LEU A 153 -5.91 15.27 11.06
C LEU A 153 -6.64 16.62 10.98
N LYS A 154 -6.56 17.42 12.05
CA LYS A 154 -7.12 18.80 12.05
C LYS A 154 -6.44 19.71 11.02
N LEU A 155 -5.13 19.61 10.85
CA LEU A 155 -4.39 20.31 9.79
C LEU A 155 -4.80 19.87 8.38
N LEU A 156 -5.27 18.63 8.23
CA LEU A 156 -5.70 18.04 6.97
C LEU A 156 -7.22 18.20 6.70
N ALA A 157 -7.96 18.96 7.49
CA ALA A 157 -9.42 19.05 7.38
C ALA A 157 -9.91 19.53 6.01
N ASP A 158 -9.15 20.41 5.34
CA ASP A 158 -9.41 20.97 4.01
C ASP A 158 -8.58 20.32 2.90
N HIS A 159 -7.84 19.24 3.23
CA HIS A 159 -6.94 18.59 2.29
C HIS A 159 -7.67 17.92 1.12
N GLN A 160 -7.09 18.11 -0.08
CA GLN A 160 -7.53 17.43 -1.29
C GLN A 160 -6.32 16.78 -1.99
N PRO A 161 -6.49 15.53 -2.45
CA PRO A 161 -7.69 14.69 -2.35
C PRO A 161 -7.97 14.25 -0.91
N ARG A 162 -9.26 14.04 -0.58
CA ARG A 162 -9.72 13.67 0.77
C ARG A 162 -8.98 12.44 1.28
N PRO A 163 -8.44 12.45 2.52
CA PRO A 163 -7.75 11.30 3.11
C PRO A 163 -8.68 10.11 3.32
N TYR A 164 -8.08 8.93 3.46
CA TYR A 164 -8.74 7.72 3.94
C TYR A 164 -8.13 7.27 5.26
N PHE A 165 -8.95 6.81 6.19
CA PHE A 165 -8.48 5.91 7.23
C PHE A 165 -8.34 4.50 6.64
N VAL A 166 -7.28 3.81 7.02
CA VAL A 166 -7.04 2.41 6.71
C VAL A 166 -7.05 1.65 8.02
N PHE A 167 -8.11 0.89 8.24
CA PHE A 167 -8.32 0.09 9.43
C PHE A 167 -8.01 -1.37 9.13
N THR A 168 -6.98 -1.92 9.79
CA THR A 168 -6.61 -3.32 9.63
C THR A 168 -7.32 -4.17 10.67
N LEU A 169 -8.32 -4.90 10.21
CA LEU A 169 -9.09 -5.84 11.02
C LEU A 169 -8.21 -6.95 11.57
N GLN A 170 -8.22 -7.15 12.86
CA GLN A 170 -7.56 -8.21 13.60
C GLN A 170 -8.40 -8.63 14.81
N ALA A 171 -8.11 -9.80 15.39
CA ALA A 171 -8.92 -10.36 16.48
C ALA A 171 -9.12 -9.37 17.65
N GLY A 172 -8.13 -8.52 17.93
CA GLY A 172 -8.16 -7.57 19.03
C GLY A 172 -9.02 -6.33 18.82
N ASN A 173 -9.34 -5.98 17.54
CA ASN A 173 -10.03 -4.72 17.22
C ASN A 173 -11.29 -4.86 16.36
N ILE A 174 -11.73 -6.08 16.04
CA ILE A 174 -12.87 -6.31 15.16
C ILE A 174 -14.18 -5.69 15.69
N HIS A 175 -14.29 -5.51 17.00
CA HIS A 175 -15.42 -4.84 17.65
C HIS A 175 -15.46 -3.31 17.41
N ARG A 176 -14.43 -2.74 16.76
CA ARG A 176 -14.35 -1.29 16.46
C ARG A 176 -14.84 -0.91 15.05
N ILE A 177 -15.41 -1.83 14.31
CA ILE A 177 -15.85 -1.58 12.92
C ILE A 177 -16.74 -0.33 12.81
N ALA A 178 -17.84 -0.28 13.54
CA ALA A 178 -18.75 0.85 13.51
C ALA A 178 -18.14 2.12 14.13
N ASP A 179 -17.35 1.99 15.20
CA ASP A 179 -16.67 3.13 15.84
C ASP A 179 -15.70 3.83 14.89
N MET A 180 -14.99 3.07 14.08
CA MET A 180 -14.08 3.63 13.08
C MET A 180 -14.82 4.43 12.00
N ALA A 181 -16.03 4.00 11.62
CA ALA A 181 -16.87 4.75 10.71
C ALA A 181 -17.36 6.07 11.35
N ARG A 182 -17.72 6.07 12.63
CA ARG A 182 -18.07 7.29 13.37
C ARG A 182 -16.88 8.26 13.43
N LEU A 183 -15.68 7.75 13.69
CA LEU A 183 -14.45 8.55 13.70
C LEU A 183 -14.14 9.12 12.30
N ALA A 184 -14.25 8.31 11.24
CA ALA A 184 -14.05 8.75 9.86
C ALA A 184 -15.02 9.87 9.47
N ARG A 185 -16.30 9.75 9.87
CA ARG A 185 -17.29 10.82 9.70
C ARG A 185 -16.91 12.10 10.43
N THR A 186 -16.41 11.99 11.69
CA THR A 186 -15.98 13.15 12.49
C THR A 186 -14.87 13.95 11.79
N PHE A 187 -13.92 13.28 11.17
CA PHE A 187 -12.83 13.92 10.43
C PHE A 187 -13.11 14.15 8.95
N ASN A 188 -14.33 13.82 8.47
CA ASN A 188 -14.73 13.96 7.08
C ASN A 188 -13.78 13.24 6.09
N VAL A 189 -13.41 12.00 6.39
CA VAL A 189 -12.49 11.18 5.59
C VAL A 189 -13.17 9.88 5.12
N GLY A 190 -12.64 9.26 4.06
CA GLY A 190 -13.05 7.92 3.65
C GLY A 190 -12.53 6.84 4.62
N LEU A 191 -13.06 5.63 4.51
CA LEU A 191 -12.61 4.49 5.33
C LEU A 191 -12.42 3.24 4.47
N ILE A 192 -11.28 2.58 4.67
CA ILE A 192 -10.91 1.31 4.04
C ILE A 192 -10.71 0.28 5.14
N TYR A 193 -11.46 -0.80 5.08
CA TYR A 193 -11.25 -1.96 5.94
C TYR A 193 -10.34 -2.95 5.23
N ASN A 194 -9.15 -3.17 5.78
CA ASN A 194 -8.26 -4.24 5.37
C ASN A 194 -8.31 -5.38 6.38
N VAL A 195 -7.93 -6.57 5.95
CA VAL A 195 -7.80 -7.73 6.85
C VAL A 195 -6.32 -7.96 7.16
N VAL A 196 -6.01 -8.31 8.40
CA VAL A 196 -4.65 -8.68 8.79
C VAL A 196 -4.19 -9.89 7.97
N ARG A 197 -2.91 -9.91 7.61
CA ARG A 197 -2.34 -11.01 6.82
C ARG A 197 -2.38 -12.34 7.57
N SER A 198 -2.58 -13.42 6.84
CA SER A 198 -2.68 -14.78 7.38
C SER A 198 -1.38 -15.30 8.01
N ASP A 199 -0.23 -14.71 7.65
CA ASP A 199 1.08 -15.03 8.22
C ASP A 199 1.31 -14.43 9.62
N VAL A 200 0.31 -13.75 10.19
CA VAL A 200 0.31 -13.23 11.58
C VAL A 200 -0.74 -13.99 12.41
N PRO A 201 -0.48 -15.24 12.83
CA PRO A 201 -1.49 -16.15 13.38
C PRO A 201 -2.22 -15.61 14.61
N ASP A 202 -1.50 -14.95 15.52
CA ASP A 202 -2.04 -14.42 16.79
C ASP A 202 -3.07 -13.29 16.59
N HIS A 203 -3.11 -12.73 15.39
CA HIS A 203 -4.02 -11.63 15.04
C HIS A 203 -5.13 -12.03 14.07
N ARG A 204 -5.21 -13.30 13.69
CA ARG A 204 -6.24 -13.80 12.77
C ARG A 204 -7.64 -13.55 13.31
N VAL A 205 -8.52 -13.11 12.44
CA VAL A 205 -9.91 -12.78 12.81
C VAL A 205 -10.88 -13.93 12.56
N LEU A 206 -10.49 -14.99 11.84
CA LEU A 206 -11.39 -16.05 11.34
C LEU A 206 -12.26 -16.66 12.42
N ASN A 207 -11.70 -17.04 13.57
CA ASN A 207 -12.47 -17.65 14.65
C ASN A 207 -13.56 -16.70 15.18
N ARG A 208 -13.27 -15.41 15.32
CA ARG A 208 -14.24 -14.39 15.73
C ARG A 208 -15.26 -14.10 14.64
N VAL A 209 -14.85 -14.09 13.38
CA VAL A 209 -15.78 -13.95 12.25
C VAL A 209 -16.81 -15.07 12.27
N ILE A 210 -16.41 -16.32 12.52
CA ILE A 210 -17.33 -17.46 12.58
C ILE A 210 -18.25 -17.36 13.80
N SER A 211 -17.72 -17.03 14.99
CA SER A 211 -18.51 -17.01 16.23
C SER A 211 -19.38 -15.75 16.39
N GLU A 212 -18.97 -14.61 15.82
CA GLU A 212 -19.62 -13.30 16.02
C GLU A 212 -20.19 -12.75 14.70
N TRP A 213 -20.43 -13.63 13.70
CA TRP A 213 -20.77 -13.23 12.33
C TRP A 213 -21.92 -12.23 12.23
N ALA A 214 -23.03 -12.44 12.94
CA ALA A 214 -24.18 -11.56 12.88
C ALA A 214 -23.86 -10.15 13.37
N ALA A 215 -23.10 -10.03 14.46
CA ALA A 215 -22.70 -8.74 15.02
C ALA A 215 -21.71 -8.01 14.07
N ILE A 216 -20.70 -8.71 13.59
CA ILE A 216 -19.70 -8.15 12.66
C ILE A 216 -20.36 -7.65 11.37
N ARG A 217 -21.29 -8.44 10.81
CA ARG A 217 -22.05 -8.05 9.63
C ARG A 217 -22.92 -6.82 9.90
N SER A 218 -23.58 -6.76 11.06
CA SER A 218 -24.37 -5.59 11.49
C SER A 218 -23.50 -4.34 11.59
N ASP A 219 -22.32 -4.44 12.18
CA ASP A 219 -21.37 -3.33 12.31
C ASP A 219 -20.90 -2.80 10.95
N PHE A 220 -20.67 -3.66 9.97
CA PHE A 220 -20.36 -3.24 8.60
C PHE A 220 -21.53 -2.56 7.90
N VAL A 221 -22.76 -3.05 8.10
CA VAL A 221 -23.96 -2.40 7.56
C VAL A 221 -24.12 -1.01 8.16
N GLU A 222 -23.94 -0.88 9.47
CA GLU A 222 -23.97 0.42 10.16
C GLU A 222 -22.88 1.36 9.62
N ALA A 223 -21.64 0.88 9.55
CA ALA A 223 -20.51 1.65 9.04
C ALA A 223 -20.74 2.17 7.62
N LYS A 224 -21.25 1.30 6.73
CA LYS A 224 -21.56 1.68 5.36
C LYS A 224 -22.68 2.69 5.30
N THR A 225 -23.79 2.47 6.01
CA THR A 225 -24.94 3.38 6.05
C THR A 225 -24.52 4.77 6.56
N LEU A 226 -23.72 4.80 7.61
CA LEU A 226 -23.23 6.03 8.23
C LEU A 226 -22.37 6.86 7.26
N LEU A 227 -21.46 6.22 6.54
CA LEU A 227 -20.55 6.90 5.64
C LEU A 227 -21.23 7.27 4.32
N ASP A 228 -22.05 6.38 3.75
CA ASP A 228 -22.85 6.68 2.56
C ASP A 228 -23.77 7.91 2.77
N SER A 229 -24.44 8.00 3.94
CA SER A 229 -25.28 9.15 4.30
C SER A 229 -24.50 10.46 4.40
N ALA A 230 -23.21 10.40 4.63
CA ALA A 230 -22.31 11.55 4.69
C ALA A 230 -21.57 11.81 3.35
N GLY A 231 -21.84 11.04 2.29
CA GLY A 231 -21.12 11.13 1.02
C GLY A 231 -19.65 10.74 1.12
N LEU A 232 -19.30 9.87 2.07
CA LEU A 232 -17.94 9.42 2.35
C LEU A 232 -17.72 8.01 1.81
N PRO A 233 -16.60 7.75 1.11
CA PRO A 233 -16.30 6.41 0.62
C PRO A 233 -16.08 5.43 1.79
N CYS A 234 -16.72 4.26 1.71
CA CYS A 234 -16.54 3.15 2.64
C CYS A 234 -16.18 1.90 1.84
N LEU A 235 -14.93 1.48 1.90
CA LEU A 235 -14.44 0.30 1.18
C LEU A 235 -14.35 -0.87 2.16
N ILE A 236 -15.22 -1.85 1.95
CA ILE A 236 -15.31 -3.06 2.78
C ILE A 236 -14.83 -4.24 1.93
N PRO A 237 -14.03 -5.18 2.47
CA PRO A 237 -13.61 -6.36 1.75
C PRO A 237 -14.82 -7.26 1.42
N ASP A 238 -14.79 -7.95 0.28
CA ASP A 238 -15.86 -8.88 -0.11
C ASP A 238 -15.92 -10.11 0.82
N GLN A 239 -14.80 -10.45 1.40
CA GLN A 239 -14.65 -11.58 2.33
C GLN A 239 -13.60 -11.27 3.41
N ILE A 240 -13.75 -11.93 4.56
CA ILE A 240 -12.76 -11.94 5.63
C ILE A 240 -12.28 -13.37 5.80
N GLN A 241 -11.00 -13.62 5.42
CA GLN A 241 -10.35 -14.94 5.55
C GLN A 241 -11.22 -16.10 5.02
N GLY A 242 -11.78 -15.94 3.82
CA GLY A 242 -12.61 -16.96 3.16
C GLY A 242 -14.12 -16.90 3.48
N VAL A 243 -14.54 -16.12 4.49
CA VAL A 243 -15.97 -15.93 4.80
C VAL A 243 -16.54 -14.74 4.05
N ALA A 244 -17.48 -14.98 3.14
CA ALA A 244 -18.13 -13.92 2.35
C ALA A 244 -18.98 -13.00 3.23
N LEU A 245 -18.87 -11.67 3.03
CA LEU A 245 -19.63 -10.69 3.82
C LEU A 245 -21.06 -10.46 3.30
N ASP A 246 -21.34 -10.78 2.04
CA ASP A 246 -22.67 -10.62 1.39
C ASP A 246 -23.36 -9.28 1.69
N LEU A 247 -22.61 -8.20 1.61
CA LEU A 247 -23.13 -6.85 1.90
C LEU A 247 -23.74 -6.16 0.68
N HIS A 248 -24.04 -6.93 -0.39
CA HIS A 248 -24.55 -6.40 -1.67
C HIS A 248 -23.73 -5.25 -2.24
N THR A 249 -22.43 -5.23 -1.98
CA THR A 249 -21.52 -4.33 -2.67
C THR A 249 -21.38 -4.83 -4.10
N SER A 250 -21.61 -3.96 -5.08
CA SER A 250 -21.59 -4.27 -6.51
C SER A 250 -20.22 -4.67 -7.08
N ALA A 251 -19.22 -4.87 -6.24
CA ALA A 251 -17.93 -5.42 -6.62
C ALA A 251 -18.05 -6.95 -6.72
N LYS A 252 -18.09 -7.47 -7.94
CA LYS A 252 -17.99 -8.91 -8.18
C LYS A 252 -16.70 -9.42 -7.53
N SER A 253 -16.81 -10.36 -6.61
CA SER A 253 -15.68 -11.14 -6.10
C SER A 253 -14.94 -11.72 -7.31
N ASN A 254 -13.75 -11.25 -7.57
CA ASN A 254 -12.90 -11.87 -8.57
C ASN A 254 -12.45 -13.21 -7.99
N GLY A 255 -13.07 -14.29 -8.47
CA GLY A 255 -12.58 -15.65 -8.20
C GLY A 255 -11.08 -15.78 -8.49
N SER A 256 -10.46 -16.85 -8.00
CA SER A 256 -9.03 -17.16 -8.15
C SER A 256 -8.44 -16.57 -9.44
N ARG A 257 -7.60 -15.55 -9.30
CA ARG A 257 -7.04 -14.86 -10.46
C ARG A 257 -5.99 -15.73 -11.11
N SER A 258 -6.12 -15.93 -12.40
CA SER A 258 -5.16 -16.71 -13.19
C SER A 258 -3.76 -16.10 -13.21
N SER A 259 -3.60 -14.79 -12.90
CA SER A 259 -2.33 -14.08 -12.86
C SER A 259 -2.34 -12.95 -11.82
N CYS A 260 -1.18 -12.66 -11.24
CA CYS A 260 -1.02 -11.53 -10.32
C CYS A 260 -1.01 -10.20 -11.09
N PRO A 261 -1.95 -9.28 -10.84
CA PRO A 261 -1.99 -7.99 -11.54
C PRO A 261 -0.82 -7.09 -11.17
N ALA A 262 -0.28 -7.20 -9.95
CA ALA A 262 0.85 -6.40 -9.48
C ALA A 262 2.10 -6.57 -10.36
N LEU A 263 2.37 -7.81 -10.81
CA LEU A 263 3.56 -8.13 -11.63
C LEU A 263 3.60 -7.40 -12.99
N ARG A 264 2.49 -6.83 -13.44
CA ARG A 264 2.40 -6.08 -14.70
C ARG A 264 2.16 -4.59 -14.52
N ARG A 265 1.56 -4.20 -13.39
CA ARG A 265 1.15 -2.81 -13.13
C ARG A 265 2.11 -2.07 -12.22
N GLU A 266 2.69 -2.77 -11.26
CA GLU A 266 3.46 -2.19 -10.17
C GLU A 266 4.95 -2.50 -10.34
N THR A 267 5.78 -1.62 -9.84
CA THR A 267 7.18 -1.90 -9.55
C THR A 267 7.55 -1.26 -8.23
N CYS A 268 8.35 -1.96 -7.45
CA CYS A 268 8.82 -1.47 -6.16
C CYS A 268 10.33 -1.26 -6.22
N ILE A 269 10.78 -0.04 -5.88
CA ILE A 269 12.19 0.28 -5.67
C ILE A 269 12.39 0.43 -4.18
N GLN A 270 13.20 -0.46 -3.60
CA GLN A 270 13.53 -0.44 -2.18
C GLN A 270 14.50 0.71 -1.85
N TYR A 271 14.62 1.02 -0.55
CA TYR A 271 15.50 2.09 -0.06
C TYR A 271 16.97 1.94 -0.51
N ASP A 272 17.40 0.71 -0.77
CA ASP A 272 18.76 0.36 -1.23
C ASP A 272 18.90 0.32 -2.77
N GLY A 273 17.83 0.60 -3.52
CA GLY A 273 17.81 0.66 -4.98
C GLY A 273 17.50 -0.66 -5.69
N PHE A 274 17.26 -1.74 -4.97
CA PHE A 274 16.80 -2.98 -5.58
C PHE A 274 15.35 -2.87 -6.05
N VAL A 275 15.10 -3.45 -7.22
CA VAL A 275 13.77 -3.58 -7.81
C VAL A 275 13.17 -4.92 -7.43
N THR A 276 11.96 -4.91 -6.88
CA THR A 276 11.20 -6.10 -6.48
C THR A 276 9.86 -6.20 -7.18
N PRO A 277 9.25 -7.39 -7.28
CA PRO A 277 8.07 -7.64 -8.11
C PRO A 277 6.81 -6.89 -7.71
N CYS A 278 6.62 -6.60 -6.42
CA CYS A 278 5.37 -6.05 -5.91
C CYS A 278 5.52 -5.30 -4.59
N ASN A 279 4.45 -4.62 -4.17
CA ASN A 279 4.36 -3.84 -2.94
C ASN A 279 4.36 -4.69 -1.65
N MET A 280 4.26 -6.00 -1.76
CA MET A 280 4.41 -6.92 -0.63
C MET A 280 5.87 -7.15 -0.24
N PHE A 281 6.81 -6.43 -0.88
CA PHE A 281 8.25 -6.50 -0.62
C PHE A 281 8.81 -7.92 -0.74
N HIS A 282 8.41 -8.56 -1.82
CA HIS A 282 8.89 -9.91 -2.15
C HIS A 282 10.43 -9.98 -2.05
N PRO A 283 11.00 -11.02 -1.46
CA PRO A 283 12.46 -11.12 -1.30
C PRO A 283 13.20 -11.26 -2.62
N HIS A 284 12.51 -11.63 -3.71
CA HIS A 284 13.13 -11.76 -5.04
C HIS A 284 13.52 -10.38 -5.58
N LYS A 285 14.80 -10.21 -5.92
CA LYS A 285 15.37 -9.01 -6.52
C LYS A 285 15.47 -9.19 -8.03
N MET A 286 14.73 -8.39 -8.78
CA MET A 286 14.73 -8.43 -10.25
C MET A 286 15.97 -7.74 -10.85
N GLY A 287 16.58 -6.81 -10.13
CA GLY A 287 17.73 -6.03 -10.55
C GLY A 287 17.94 -4.82 -9.64
N HIS A 288 18.90 -3.96 -10.01
CA HIS A 288 19.19 -2.74 -9.26
C HIS A 288 19.20 -1.53 -10.20
N ILE A 289 18.59 -0.41 -9.79
CA ILE A 289 18.41 0.79 -10.64
C ILE A 289 19.70 1.46 -11.10
N ARG A 290 20.84 1.16 -10.49
CA ARG A 290 22.16 1.64 -10.96
C ARG A 290 22.65 0.94 -12.23
N HIS A 291 22.08 -0.23 -12.56
CA HIS A 291 22.56 -1.08 -13.65
C HIS A 291 21.66 -1.11 -14.87
N GLY A 292 20.64 -0.26 -14.92
CA GLY A 292 19.74 -0.19 -16.06
C GLY A 292 18.50 0.64 -15.79
N ASN A 293 17.77 0.96 -16.84
CA ASN A 293 16.48 1.60 -16.69
C ASN A 293 15.41 0.57 -16.27
N ILE A 294 14.27 1.07 -15.78
CA ILE A 294 13.22 0.21 -15.23
C ILE A 294 12.64 -0.76 -16.27
N SER A 295 12.55 -0.36 -17.54
CA SER A 295 12.07 -1.24 -18.61
C SER A 295 13.04 -2.40 -18.86
N GLN A 296 14.35 -2.15 -18.87
CA GLN A 296 15.36 -3.20 -19.01
C GLN A 296 15.30 -4.19 -17.86
N ILE A 297 15.18 -3.70 -16.61
CA ILE A 297 15.12 -4.55 -15.42
C ILE A 297 13.86 -5.42 -15.44
N LEU A 298 12.70 -4.82 -15.70
CA LEU A 298 11.42 -5.54 -15.67
C LEU A 298 11.23 -6.50 -16.86
N ASN A 299 11.95 -6.31 -17.95
CA ASN A 299 11.90 -7.19 -19.13
C ASN A 299 13.18 -8.05 -19.26
N SER A 300 13.98 -8.14 -18.21
CA SER A 300 15.13 -9.05 -18.15
C SER A 300 14.70 -10.50 -18.00
N GLU A 301 15.58 -11.42 -18.39
CA GLU A 301 15.34 -12.87 -18.25
C GLU A 301 14.96 -13.30 -16.81
N PRO A 302 15.65 -12.84 -15.75
CA PRO A 302 15.25 -13.15 -14.37
C PRO A 302 13.83 -12.67 -14.03
N ALA A 303 13.45 -11.48 -14.48
CA ALA A 303 12.11 -10.92 -14.22
C ALA A 303 11.02 -11.69 -15.01
N GLU A 304 11.30 -12.07 -16.25
CA GLU A 304 10.41 -12.89 -17.07
C GLU A 304 10.21 -14.28 -16.45
N LYS A 305 11.30 -14.94 -16.08
CA LYS A 305 11.27 -16.23 -15.40
C LYS A 305 10.44 -16.18 -14.13
N PHE A 306 10.64 -15.13 -13.30
CA PHE A 306 9.84 -14.95 -12.10
C PHE A 306 8.34 -14.82 -12.42
N ARG A 307 7.96 -14.03 -13.40
CA ARG A 307 6.55 -13.89 -13.80
C ARG A 307 5.91 -15.21 -14.25
N GLN A 308 6.68 -16.06 -14.92
CA GLN A 308 6.20 -17.39 -15.36
C GLN A 308 6.06 -18.38 -14.19
N THR A 309 6.91 -18.30 -13.19
CA THR A 309 7.01 -19.28 -12.11
C THR A 309 6.49 -18.80 -10.75
N HIS A 310 6.08 -17.53 -10.61
CA HIS A 310 5.72 -16.93 -9.31
C HIS A 310 4.66 -17.73 -8.52
N LYS A 311 3.75 -18.44 -9.20
CA LYS A 311 2.75 -19.29 -8.53
C LYS A 311 3.36 -20.49 -7.79
N GLN A 312 4.59 -20.86 -8.13
CA GLN A 312 5.35 -21.93 -7.46
C GLN A 312 6.14 -21.39 -6.27
N ASP A 313 6.33 -20.08 -6.21
CA ASP A 313 7.02 -19.40 -5.12
C ASP A 313 6.20 -19.45 -3.83
N ALA A 314 6.85 -19.81 -2.71
CA ALA A 314 6.19 -20.00 -1.42
C ALA A 314 5.54 -18.69 -0.90
N TYR A 315 6.17 -17.55 -1.18
CA TYR A 315 5.66 -16.23 -0.78
C TYR A 315 4.41 -15.86 -1.58
N CYS A 316 4.41 -16.11 -2.89
CA CYS A 316 3.29 -15.82 -3.76
C CYS A 316 2.10 -16.77 -3.55
N ARG A 317 2.35 -18.06 -3.24
CA ARG A 317 1.28 -19.03 -2.96
C ARG A 317 0.40 -18.64 -1.78
N ASN A 318 0.99 -17.99 -0.79
CA ASN A 318 0.31 -17.55 0.42
C ASN A 318 -0.19 -16.10 0.34
N CYS A 319 -0.22 -15.52 -0.87
CA CYS A 319 -0.61 -14.13 -1.05
C CYS A 319 -2.12 -14.02 -1.27
N ALA A 320 -2.82 -13.27 -0.41
CA ALA A 320 -4.26 -13.00 -0.50
C ALA A 320 -4.70 -12.40 -1.86
N TRP A 321 -3.80 -11.69 -2.56
CA TRP A 321 -4.06 -11.11 -3.90
C TRP A 321 -4.14 -12.14 -5.02
N LEU A 322 -3.60 -13.35 -4.80
CA LEU A 322 -3.68 -14.45 -5.76
C LEU A 322 -4.81 -15.45 -5.47
N GLY A 323 -5.60 -15.20 -4.41
CA GLY A 323 -6.63 -16.12 -3.98
C GLY A 323 -6.06 -17.35 -3.27
N GLY A 324 -4.86 -17.25 -2.72
CA GLY A 324 -4.39 -18.20 -1.72
C GLY A 324 -5.31 -18.10 -0.49
N ASP A 325 -5.59 -19.21 0.14
CA ASP A 325 -6.36 -19.26 1.39
C ASP A 325 -5.59 -18.41 2.43
N ALA A 326 -6.04 -17.16 2.61
CA ALA A 326 -5.50 -16.22 3.57
C ALA A 326 -6.16 -16.47 4.94
#